data_9d26a00e1836ce2ec1588e2c8c0bf09c
#
_entry.id   9d26a00e1836ce2ec1588e2c8c0bf09c
#
_cell.length_a   1.000
_cell.length_b   1.000
_cell.length_c   1.000
_cell.angle_alpha   90.00
_cell.angle_beta   90.00
_cell.angle_gamma   90.00
#
_symmetry.space_group_name_H-M   'P 1'
#
loop_
_entity.id
_entity.type
_entity.pdbx_description
1 polymer ?
#
loop_
_entity_poly.entity_id
_entity_poly.type
_entity_poly.pdbx_seq_one_letter_code
_entity_poly.pdbx_strand_id
1 'polypeptide(L)'
;EMLRSLVGSEMCIRDSIMDMSILYLDIYFYGLPFLFMYNIISALYQALGESKIPLYFLIFSSVLNVILDIYMVKDLGYGIKGAAYATLLAQGLSAIFSFAIFIRHLRKFDVEIDRVFDLKELKLVTNLALPSILQQSTITIGQLLVQSVVNSFGVEILAGFSAAMRVESLIIVPITSLGNAVSSYTSQNVGARKLERIGKGLRASLSLT
;
A
#
# COMPACT_ATOMS: atom_id res chain seq x y z
N GLU A 1 30.90 10.64 35.71
CA GLU A 1 30.19 9.35 35.79
C GLU A 1 28.75 9.41 35.32
N MET A 2 27.99 10.48 35.64
CA MET A 2 26.59 10.66 35.20
C MET A 2 26.44 10.77 33.68
N LEU A 3 27.33 11.47 32.97
CA LEU A 3 27.34 11.56 31.51
C LEU A 3 27.67 10.21 30.82
N ARG A 4 28.54 9.39 31.37
CA ARG A 4 28.85 8.05 30.86
C ARG A 4 27.68 7.07 31.05
N SER A 5 26.93 7.21 32.14
CA SER A 5 25.72 6.41 32.39
C SER A 5 24.59 6.78 31.43
N LEU A 6 24.38 8.06 31.13
CA LEU A 6 23.39 8.54 30.17
C LEU A 6 23.71 8.09 28.73
N VAL A 7 24.95 8.25 28.29
CA VAL A 7 25.40 7.81 26.96
C VAL A 7 25.31 6.28 26.82
N GLY A 8 25.64 5.54 27.88
CA GLY A 8 25.48 4.06 27.88
C GLY A 8 24.01 3.62 27.82
N SER A 9 23.12 4.31 28.51
CA SER A 9 21.69 3.98 28.47
C SER A 9 21.03 4.31 27.12
N GLU A 10 21.40 5.45 26.52
CA GLU A 10 20.91 5.83 25.18
C GLU A 10 21.42 4.87 24.09
N MET A 11 22.65 4.41 24.20
CA MET A 11 23.25 3.43 23.29
C MET A 11 22.55 2.06 23.39
N CYS A 12 22.29 1.57 24.61
CA CYS A 12 21.56 0.32 24.85
C CYS A 12 20.10 0.40 24.37
N ILE A 13 19.41 1.52 24.56
CA ILE A 13 18.05 1.73 24.07
C ILE A 13 18.04 1.72 22.56
N ARG A 14 19.02 2.38 21.90
CA ARG A 14 19.12 2.42 20.45
C ARG A 14 19.38 1.04 19.84
N ASP A 15 20.23 0.24 20.45
CA ASP A 15 20.53 -1.12 20.02
C ASP A 15 19.30 -2.03 20.17
N SER A 16 18.60 -1.95 21.30
CA SER A 16 17.35 -2.69 21.53
C SER A 16 16.24 -2.34 20.52
N ILE A 17 16.09 -1.06 20.17
CA ILE A 17 15.13 -0.61 19.17
C ILE A 17 15.56 -1.10 17.78
N MET A 18 16.85 -1.11 17.48
CA MET A 18 17.38 -1.59 16.21
C MET A 18 17.07 -3.07 15.99
N ASP A 19 17.33 -3.93 17.00
CA ASP A 19 17.04 -5.36 16.91
C ASP A 19 15.54 -5.64 16.73
N MET A 20 14.68 -4.88 17.42
CA MET A 20 13.23 -4.99 17.26
C MET A 20 12.77 -4.52 15.87
N SER A 21 13.41 -3.48 15.33
CA SER A 21 13.11 -2.96 14.00
C SER A 21 13.54 -3.91 12.90
N ILE A 22 14.72 -4.52 13.03
CA ILE A 22 15.21 -5.54 12.08
C ILE A 22 14.26 -6.74 12.08
N LEU A 23 13.90 -7.23 13.25
CA LEU A 23 12.97 -8.35 13.37
C LEU A 23 11.60 -8.04 12.74
N TYR A 24 11.07 -6.83 12.98
CA TYR A 24 9.81 -6.40 12.37
C TYR A 24 9.92 -6.36 10.84
N LEU A 25 11.01 -5.81 10.32
CA LEU A 25 11.28 -5.74 8.88
C LEU A 25 11.43 -7.12 8.25
N ASP A 26 12.12 -8.04 8.91
CA ASP A 26 12.27 -9.41 8.42
C ASP A 26 10.91 -10.09 8.25
N ILE A 27 10.04 -9.99 9.25
CA ILE A 27 8.68 -10.54 9.16
C ILE A 27 7.88 -9.82 8.06
N TYR A 28 8.02 -8.51 7.95
CA TYR A 28 7.36 -7.72 6.90
C TYR A 28 7.81 -8.14 5.50
N PHE A 29 9.10 -8.43 5.29
CA PHE A 29 9.61 -8.92 4.02
C PHE A 29 8.99 -10.25 3.59
N TYR A 30 8.72 -11.16 4.54
CA TYR A 30 7.97 -12.38 4.25
C TYR A 30 6.50 -12.10 3.83
N GLY A 31 5.96 -10.96 4.22
CA GLY A 31 4.62 -10.51 3.81
C GLY A 31 4.54 -9.88 2.42
N LEU A 32 5.67 -9.43 1.84
CA LEU A 32 5.68 -8.73 0.55
C LEU A 32 5.00 -9.50 -0.59
N PRO A 33 5.20 -10.81 -0.79
CA PRO A 33 4.51 -11.55 -1.85
C PRO A 33 2.98 -11.47 -1.73
N PHE A 34 2.44 -11.54 -0.51
CA PHE A 34 1.01 -11.42 -0.27
C PHE A 34 0.50 -10.00 -0.51
N LEU A 35 1.30 -8.99 -0.12
CA LEU A 35 1.00 -7.59 -0.38
C LEU A 35 0.95 -7.31 -1.89
N PHE A 36 1.94 -7.79 -2.66
CA PHE A 36 1.95 -7.66 -4.11
C PHE A 36 0.75 -8.35 -4.74
N MET A 37 0.47 -9.59 -4.34
CA MET A 37 -0.67 -10.35 -4.85
C MET A 37 -1.98 -9.60 -4.60
N TYR A 38 -2.20 -9.08 -3.40
CA TYR A 38 -3.39 -8.30 -3.05
C TYR A 38 -3.50 -7.03 -3.90
N ASN A 39 -2.40 -6.28 -4.07
CA ASN A 39 -2.40 -5.06 -4.87
C ASN A 39 -2.70 -5.32 -6.35
N ILE A 40 -2.11 -6.38 -6.94
CA ILE A 40 -2.38 -6.77 -8.32
C ILE A 40 -3.86 -7.13 -8.50
N ILE A 41 -4.42 -7.94 -7.61
CA ILE A 41 -5.83 -8.35 -7.68
C ILE A 41 -6.76 -7.14 -7.51
N SER A 42 -6.45 -6.24 -6.59
CA SER A 42 -7.20 -5.01 -6.40
C SER A 42 -7.18 -4.12 -7.65
N ALA A 43 -6.03 -3.99 -8.30
CA ALA A 43 -5.90 -3.24 -9.55
C ALA A 43 -6.69 -3.89 -10.70
N LEU A 44 -6.68 -5.23 -10.79
CA LEU A 44 -7.46 -5.97 -11.78
C LEU A 44 -8.97 -5.78 -11.58
N TYR A 45 -9.47 -5.86 -10.35
CA TYR A 45 -10.88 -5.57 -10.07
C TYR A 45 -11.27 -4.12 -10.39
N GLN A 46 -10.39 -3.15 -10.09
CA GLN A 46 -10.61 -1.75 -10.45
C GLN A 46 -10.66 -1.56 -11.98
N ALA A 47 -9.79 -2.26 -12.73
CA ALA A 47 -9.80 -2.26 -14.18
C ALA A 47 -11.10 -2.85 -14.75
N LEU A 48 -11.66 -3.88 -14.11
CA LEU A 48 -12.96 -4.46 -14.45
C LEU A 48 -14.17 -3.59 -14.04
N GLY A 49 -13.94 -2.49 -13.32
CA GLY A 49 -15.00 -1.61 -12.82
C GLY A 49 -15.65 -2.05 -11.52
N GLU A 50 -15.13 -3.10 -10.89
CA GLU A 50 -15.67 -3.70 -9.65
C GLU A 50 -14.89 -3.25 -8.40
N SER A 51 -14.81 -1.96 -8.17
CA SER A 51 -14.04 -1.37 -7.04
C SER A 51 -14.59 -1.71 -5.65
N LYS A 52 -15.82 -2.23 -5.55
CA LYS A 52 -16.43 -2.62 -4.27
C LYS A 52 -15.77 -3.88 -3.69
N ILE A 53 -15.34 -4.82 -4.52
CA ILE A 53 -14.75 -6.09 -4.07
C ILE A 53 -13.43 -5.86 -3.31
N PRO A 54 -12.46 -5.10 -3.83
CA PRO A 54 -11.25 -4.75 -3.09
C PRO A 54 -11.54 -4.04 -1.77
N LEU A 55 -12.57 -3.18 -1.71
CA LEU A 55 -12.97 -2.50 -0.49
C LEU A 55 -13.41 -3.49 0.59
N TYR A 56 -14.20 -4.50 0.25
CA TYR A 56 -14.61 -5.53 1.23
C TYR A 56 -13.42 -6.32 1.75
N PHE A 57 -12.44 -6.65 0.90
CA PHE A 57 -11.21 -7.32 1.35
C PHE A 57 -10.34 -6.42 2.22
N LEU A 58 -10.29 -5.11 1.93
CA LEU A 58 -9.59 -4.15 2.77
C LEU A 58 -10.22 -4.07 4.17
N ILE A 59 -11.54 -3.96 4.25
CA ILE A 59 -12.27 -3.95 5.52
C ILE A 59 -12.03 -5.26 6.28
N PHE A 60 -12.16 -6.40 5.62
CA PHE A 60 -11.89 -7.71 6.21
C PHE A 60 -10.47 -7.82 6.76
N SER A 61 -9.46 -7.44 5.96
CA SER A 61 -8.06 -7.45 6.38
C SER A 61 -7.81 -6.54 7.58
N SER A 62 -8.39 -5.34 7.58
CA SER A 62 -8.22 -4.36 8.67
C SER A 62 -8.85 -4.86 9.98
N VAL A 63 -10.08 -5.38 9.93
CA VAL A 63 -10.75 -5.94 11.10
C VAL A 63 -10.00 -7.15 11.64
N LEU A 64 -9.59 -8.05 10.76
CA LEU A 64 -8.81 -9.23 11.12
C LEU A 64 -7.47 -8.84 11.75
N ASN A 65 -6.78 -7.85 11.19
CA ASN A 65 -5.53 -7.34 11.74
C ASN A 65 -5.72 -6.81 13.15
N VAL A 66 -6.73 -5.97 13.41
CA VAL A 66 -7.02 -5.46 14.76
C VAL A 66 -7.30 -6.58 15.76
N ILE A 67 -8.08 -7.60 15.36
CA ILE A 67 -8.39 -8.75 16.23
C ILE A 67 -7.10 -9.54 16.54
N LEU A 68 -6.29 -9.81 15.52
CA LEU A 68 -5.03 -10.54 15.69
C LEU A 68 -4.01 -9.75 16.50
N ASP A 69 -3.94 -8.42 16.32
CA ASP A 69 -3.07 -7.54 17.10
C ASP A 69 -3.41 -7.62 18.59
N ILE A 70 -4.70 -7.46 18.93
CA ILE A 70 -5.14 -7.56 20.32
C ILE A 70 -4.79 -8.93 20.89
N TYR A 71 -5.11 -9.99 20.18
CA TYR A 71 -4.86 -11.36 20.63
C TYR A 71 -3.37 -11.66 20.79
N MET A 72 -2.52 -11.32 19.79
CA MET A 72 -1.11 -11.65 19.82
C MET A 72 -0.29 -10.74 20.74
N VAL A 73 -0.65 -9.46 20.82
CA VAL A 73 0.10 -8.50 21.65
C VAL A 73 -0.35 -8.54 23.09
N LYS A 74 -1.67 -8.57 23.33
CA LYS A 74 -2.24 -8.50 24.69
C LYS A 74 -2.34 -9.86 25.36
N ASP A 75 -2.93 -10.85 24.69
CA ASP A 75 -3.21 -12.16 25.32
C ASP A 75 -2.00 -13.10 25.28
N LEU A 76 -1.24 -13.13 24.19
CA LEU A 76 -0.03 -13.94 24.05
C LEU A 76 1.24 -13.22 24.51
N GLY A 77 1.21 -11.90 24.70
CA GLY A 77 2.36 -11.14 25.19
C GLY A 77 3.54 -11.04 24.22
N TYR A 78 3.33 -11.27 22.92
CA TYR A 78 4.42 -11.28 21.91
C TYR A 78 4.94 -9.87 21.57
N GLY A 79 4.35 -8.81 22.09
CA GLY A 79 4.80 -7.43 21.85
C GLY A 79 4.90 -7.10 20.35
N ILE A 80 6.03 -6.52 19.93
CA ILE A 80 6.26 -6.10 18.53
C ILE A 80 6.23 -7.29 17.55
N LYS A 81 6.72 -8.47 17.96
CA LYS A 81 6.63 -9.68 17.14
C LYS A 81 5.18 -10.04 16.85
N GLY A 82 4.32 -9.93 17.86
CA GLY A 82 2.88 -10.19 17.74
C GLY A 82 2.23 -9.29 16.71
N ALA A 83 2.51 -8.00 16.75
CA ALA A 83 2.00 -7.04 15.77
C ALA A 83 2.49 -7.33 14.33
N ALA A 84 3.77 -7.69 14.17
CA ALA A 84 4.31 -8.06 12.86
C ALA A 84 3.64 -9.33 12.29
N TYR A 85 3.48 -10.38 13.11
CA TYR A 85 2.79 -11.60 12.68
C TYR A 85 1.29 -11.40 12.44
N ALA A 86 0.62 -10.58 13.23
CA ALA A 86 -0.79 -10.25 13.02
C ALA A 86 -1.00 -9.57 11.66
N THR A 87 -0.13 -8.63 11.32
CA THR A 87 -0.15 -7.95 10.02
C THR A 87 0.12 -8.95 8.88
N LEU A 88 1.14 -9.79 9.00
CA LEU A 88 1.48 -10.82 8.02
C LEU A 88 0.30 -11.78 7.78
N LEU A 89 -0.32 -12.28 8.85
CA LEU A 89 -1.44 -13.22 8.77
C LEU A 89 -2.69 -12.55 8.18
N ALA A 90 -3.02 -11.34 8.61
CA ALA A 90 -4.18 -10.62 8.09
C ALA A 90 -4.04 -10.33 6.59
N GLN A 91 -2.87 -9.86 6.15
CA GLN A 91 -2.56 -9.63 4.74
C GLN A 91 -2.52 -10.93 3.94
N GLY A 92 -1.87 -11.97 4.46
CA GLY A 92 -1.75 -13.26 3.81
C GLY A 92 -3.10 -13.91 3.57
N LEU A 93 -3.94 -13.99 4.59
CA LEU A 93 -5.30 -14.53 4.48
C LEU A 93 -6.15 -13.70 3.50
N SER A 94 -6.10 -12.38 3.61
CA SER A 94 -6.84 -11.50 2.70
C SER A 94 -6.38 -11.67 1.25
N ALA A 95 -5.08 -11.79 1.00
CA ALA A 95 -4.53 -12.01 -0.32
C ALA A 95 -4.96 -13.37 -0.91
N ILE A 96 -4.90 -14.44 -0.11
CA ILE A 96 -5.33 -15.78 -0.54
C ILE A 96 -6.83 -15.81 -0.86
N PHE A 97 -7.66 -15.24 0.02
CA PHE A 97 -9.11 -15.19 -0.22
C PHE A 97 -9.45 -14.33 -1.45
N SER A 98 -8.81 -13.16 -1.60
CA SER A 98 -9.02 -12.31 -2.77
C SER A 98 -8.62 -13.01 -4.06
N PHE A 99 -7.51 -13.75 -4.07
CA PHE A 99 -7.07 -14.55 -5.19
C PHE A 99 -8.05 -15.67 -5.54
N ALA A 100 -8.49 -16.43 -4.54
CA ALA A 100 -9.45 -17.52 -4.74
C ALA A 100 -10.79 -17.02 -5.34
N ILE A 101 -11.28 -15.88 -4.84
CA ILE A 101 -12.51 -15.26 -5.34
C ILE A 101 -12.28 -14.68 -6.73
N PHE A 102 -11.11 -14.10 -7.00
CA PHE A 102 -10.75 -13.58 -8.33
C PHE A 102 -10.72 -14.69 -9.39
N ILE A 103 -10.08 -15.83 -9.10
CA ILE A 103 -10.09 -17.00 -10.01
C ILE A 103 -11.52 -17.50 -10.26
N ARG A 104 -12.36 -17.54 -9.20
CA ARG A 104 -13.77 -17.93 -9.36
C ARG A 104 -14.54 -16.91 -10.20
N HIS A 105 -14.21 -15.63 -10.08
CA HIS A 105 -14.82 -14.55 -10.88
C HIS A 105 -14.41 -14.66 -12.35
N LEU A 106 -13.12 -14.88 -12.62
CA LEU A 106 -12.61 -15.06 -13.98
C LEU A 106 -13.26 -16.23 -14.73
N ARG A 107 -13.59 -17.32 -14.02
CA ARG A 107 -14.27 -18.48 -14.62
C ARG A 107 -15.68 -18.19 -15.11
N LYS A 108 -16.27 -17.05 -14.74
CA LYS A 108 -17.57 -16.62 -15.25
C LYS A 108 -17.48 -15.92 -16.61
N PHE A 109 -16.27 -15.44 -16.97
CA PHE A 109 -16.02 -14.90 -18.29
C PHE A 109 -15.64 -16.06 -19.20
N ASP A 110 -16.48 -16.33 -20.19
CA ASP A 110 -16.26 -17.37 -21.22
C ASP A 110 -15.29 -16.81 -22.24
N VAL A 111 -14.02 -16.67 -21.83
CA VAL A 111 -12.95 -16.14 -22.68
C VAL A 111 -12.07 -17.32 -23.10
N GLU A 112 -12.02 -17.59 -24.39
CA GLU A 112 -11.02 -18.50 -24.96
C GLU A 112 -9.63 -17.88 -24.73
N ILE A 113 -8.82 -18.52 -23.89
CA ILE A 113 -7.44 -18.11 -23.63
C ILE A 113 -6.57 -18.73 -24.72
N ASP A 114 -6.33 -17.97 -25.77
CA ASP A 114 -5.51 -18.41 -26.89
C ASP A 114 -4.03 -18.57 -26.49
N ARG A 115 -3.53 -17.72 -25.58
CA ARG A 115 -2.16 -17.77 -25.05
C ARG A 115 -2.11 -17.28 -23.60
N VAL A 116 -1.44 -18.06 -22.75
CA VAL A 116 -1.22 -17.70 -21.34
C VAL A 116 -0.20 -16.56 -21.19
N PHE A 117 0.67 -16.38 -22.19
CA PHE A 117 1.74 -15.38 -22.17
C PHE A 117 1.88 -14.72 -23.53
N ASP A 118 1.75 -13.39 -23.58
CA ASP A 118 2.00 -12.59 -24.78
C ASP A 118 3.08 -11.53 -24.51
N LEU A 119 4.17 -11.62 -25.29
CA LEU A 119 5.29 -10.69 -25.21
C LEU A 119 4.91 -9.25 -25.60
N LYS A 120 3.90 -9.07 -26.45
CA LYS A 120 3.44 -7.73 -26.86
C LYS A 120 2.75 -7.03 -25.70
N GLU A 121 1.87 -7.75 -25.00
CA GLU A 121 1.19 -7.25 -23.80
C GLU A 121 2.19 -6.97 -22.67
N LEU A 122 3.15 -7.89 -22.46
CA LEU A 122 4.21 -7.68 -21.48
C LEU A 122 5.03 -6.42 -21.79
N LYS A 123 5.41 -6.21 -23.04
CA LYS A 123 6.14 -5.01 -23.47
C LYS A 123 5.32 -3.74 -23.24
N LEU A 124 4.02 -3.78 -23.53
CA LEU A 124 3.11 -2.66 -23.31
C LEU A 124 3.04 -2.29 -21.81
N VAL A 125 2.81 -3.29 -20.97
CA VAL A 125 2.76 -3.11 -19.51
C VAL A 125 4.10 -2.57 -18.99
N THR A 126 5.22 -3.12 -19.43
CA THR A 126 6.55 -2.67 -19.00
C THR A 126 6.83 -1.23 -19.41
N ASN A 127 6.47 -0.84 -20.62
CA ASN A 127 6.66 0.52 -21.11
C ASN A 127 5.82 1.55 -20.33
N LEU A 128 4.67 1.16 -19.81
CA LEU A 128 3.82 2.01 -18.96
C LEU A 128 4.28 1.99 -17.50
N ALA A 129 4.71 0.84 -17.00
CA ALA A 129 5.12 0.67 -15.61
C ALA A 129 6.47 1.33 -15.32
N LEU A 130 7.45 1.24 -16.23
CA LEU A 130 8.80 1.73 -15.98
C LEU A 130 8.86 3.25 -15.69
N PRO A 131 8.23 4.13 -16.48
CA PRO A 131 8.17 5.56 -16.15
C PRO A 131 7.48 5.83 -14.82
N SER A 132 6.41 5.10 -14.50
CA SER A 132 5.67 5.25 -13.23
C SER A 132 6.52 4.82 -12.03
N ILE A 133 7.29 3.74 -12.17
CA ILE A 133 8.24 3.28 -11.13
C ILE A 133 9.31 4.34 -10.91
N LEU A 134 9.91 4.87 -11.96
CA LEU A 134 10.95 5.91 -11.86
C LEU A 134 10.39 7.18 -11.21
N GLN A 135 9.21 7.61 -11.60
CA GLN A 135 8.52 8.75 -10.99
C GLN A 135 8.30 8.53 -9.49
N GLN A 136 7.73 7.41 -9.10
CA GLN A 136 7.46 7.09 -7.69
C GLN A 136 8.75 6.96 -6.88
N SER A 137 9.77 6.33 -7.44
CA SER A 137 11.09 6.19 -6.80
C SER A 137 11.73 7.55 -6.55
N THR A 138 11.65 8.47 -7.52
CA THR A 138 12.19 9.83 -7.37
C THR A 138 11.50 10.59 -6.23
N ILE A 139 10.17 10.49 -6.16
CA ILE A 139 9.37 11.11 -5.07
C ILE A 139 9.79 10.54 -3.72
N THR A 140 9.89 9.21 -3.62
CA THR A 140 10.25 8.52 -2.37
C THR A 140 11.68 8.88 -1.92
N ILE A 141 12.64 8.92 -2.84
CA ILE A 141 14.01 9.35 -2.54
C ILE A 141 14.02 10.79 -2.06
N GLY A 142 13.28 11.68 -2.72
CA GLY A 142 13.13 13.08 -2.28
C GLY A 142 12.59 13.18 -0.85
N GLN A 143 11.56 12.41 -0.52
CA GLN A 143 11.00 12.36 0.84
C GLN A 143 12.02 11.84 1.87
N LEU A 144 12.82 10.83 1.53
CA LEU A 144 13.89 10.32 2.42
C LEU A 144 14.98 11.36 2.66
N LEU A 145 15.36 12.12 1.64
CA LEU A 145 16.32 13.21 1.80
C LEU A 145 15.79 14.32 2.70
N VAL A 146 14.56 14.74 2.51
CA VAL A 146 13.89 15.72 3.39
C VAL A 146 13.83 15.20 4.82
N GLN A 147 13.41 13.93 5.01
CA GLN A 147 13.35 13.30 6.33
C GLN A 147 14.74 13.27 7.00
N SER A 148 15.79 12.98 6.24
CA SER A 148 17.17 12.98 6.76
C SER A 148 17.60 14.36 7.25
N VAL A 149 17.27 15.41 6.50
CA VAL A 149 17.55 16.80 6.90
C VAL A 149 16.73 17.18 8.15
N VAL A 150 15.44 16.85 8.19
CA VAL A 150 14.59 17.15 9.33
C VAL A 150 15.08 16.46 10.60
N ASN A 151 15.58 15.23 10.50
CA ASN A 151 16.15 14.50 11.63
C ASN A 151 17.35 15.21 12.27
N SER A 152 18.08 16.03 11.51
CA SER A 152 19.24 16.79 12.03
C SER A 152 18.84 17.98 12.92
N PHE A 153 17.58 18.43 12.87
CA PHE A 153 17.08 19.57 13.66
C PHE A 153 16.59 19.23 15.06
N GLY A 154 16.61 17.95 15.41
CA GLY A 154 16.21 17.49 16.75
C GLY A 154 14.77 17.00 16.86
N VAL A 155 14.45 16.45 18.04
CA VAL A 155 13.20 15.68 18.27
C VAL A 155 11.94 16.55 18.19
N GLU A 156 11.99 17.80 18.63
CA GLU A 156 10.83 18.70 18.62
C GLU A 156 10.39 19.04 17.19
N ILE A 157 11.35 19.36 16.32
CA ILE A 157 11.08 19.68 14.92
C ILE A 157 10.63 18.42 14.18
N LEU A 158 11.22 17.27 14.47
CA LEU A 158 10.81 15.99 13.91
C LEU A 158 9.36 15.64 14.29
N ALA A 159 8.97 15.87 15.53
CA ALA A 159 7.59 15.64 15.99
C ALA A 159 6.60 16.55 15.26
N GLY A 160 6.91 17.85 15.14
CA GLY A 160 6.11 18.82 14.39
C GLY A 160 5.98 18.47 12.92
N PHE A 161 7.10 18.10 12.27
CA PHE A 161 7.10 17.63 10.88
C PHE A 161 6.25 16.38 10.68
N SER A 162 6.38 15.40 11.57
CA SER A 162 5.58 14.16 11.52
C SER A 162 4.08 14.43 11.70
N ALA A 163 3.70 15.37 12.57
CA ALA A 163 2.32 15.80 12.71
C ALA A 163 1.79 16.48 11.44
N ALA A 164 2.58 17.38 10.84
CA ALA A 164 2.23 18.05 9.58
C ALA A 164 2.03 17.04 8.43
N MET A 165 2.93 16.06 8.30
CA MET A 165 2.82 14.99 7.29
C MET A 165 1.54 14.14 7.46
N ARG A 166 1.09 13.93 8.70
CA ARG A 166 -0.18 13.24 8.96
C ARG A 166 -1.39 14.05 8.49
N VAL A 167 -1.38 15.36 8.72
CA VAL A 167 -2.45 16.26 8.25
C VAL A 167 -2.44 16.33 6.72
N GLU A 168 -1.25 16.47 6.11
CA GLU A 168 -1.09 16.47 4.66
C GLU A 168 -1.65 15.19 4.03
N SER A 169 -1.38 14.02 4.62
CA SER A 169 -1.89 12.74 4.11
C SER A 169 -3.41 12.66 4.08
N LEU A 170 -4.10 13.28 5.04
CA LEU A 170 -5.57 13.33 5.08
C LEU A 170 -6.15 14.11 3.88
N ILE A 171 -5.39 15.07 3.35
CA ILE A 171 -5.79 15.88 2.18
C ILE A 171 -5.38 15.18 0.88
N ILE A 172 -4.17 14.66 0.82
CA ILE A 172 -3.62 14.04 -0.41
C ILE A 172 -4.31 12.73 -0.76
N VAL A 173 -4.68 11.89 0.23
CA VAL A 173 -5.30 10.58 -0.03
C VAL A 173 -6.63 10.68 -0.78
N PRO A 174 -7.59 11.56 -0.45
CA PRO A 174 -8.80 11.73 -1.26
C PRO A 174 -8.50 12.21 -2.68
N ILE A 175 -7.58 13.16 -2.86
CA ILE A 175 -7.22 13.71 -4.17
C ILE A 175 -6.59 12.64 -5.07
N THR A 176 -5.64 11.88 -4.56
CA THR A 176 -5.01 10.77 -5.31
C THR A 176 -6.00 9.67 -5.63
N SER A 177 -6.91 9.36 -4.71
CA SER A 177 -7.98 8.37 -4.94
C SER A 177 -8.92 8.82 -6.06
N LEU A 178 -9.28 10.11 -6.11
CA LEU A 178 -10.07 10.68 -7.18
C LEU A 178 -9.31 10.62 -8.53
N GLY A 179 -8.01 10.93 -8.53
CA GLY A 179 -7.15 10.80 -9.71
C GLY A 179 -7.14 9.36 -10.27
N ASN A 180 -7.00 8.36 -9.39
CA ASN A 180 -7.05 6.95 -9.77
C ASN A 180 -8.43 6.54 -10.32
N ALA A 181 -9.52 7.06 -9.72
CA ALA A 181 -10.88 6.81 -10.21
C ALA A 181 -11.11 7.40 -11.61
N VAL A 182 -10.63 8.63 -11.86
CA VAL A 182 -10.70 9.27 -13.19
C VAL A 182 -9.86 8.51 -14.21
N SER A 183 -8.68 8.05 -13.84
CA SER A 183 -7.82 7.25 -14.72
C SER A 183 -8.51 5.93 -15.12
N SER A 184 -9.08 5.22 -14.16
CA SER A 184 -9.82 3.98 -14.42
C SER A 184 -11.06 4.24 -15.29
N TYR A 185 -11.85 5.27 -14.97
CA TYR A 185 -13.01 5.67 -15.76
C TYR A 185 -12.63 6.02 -17.19
N THR A 186 -11.56 6.78 -17.38
CA THR A 186 -11.07 7.18 -18.71
C THR A 186 -10.65 5.96 -19.51
N SER A 187 -9.84 5.08 -18.94
CA SER A 187 -9.36 3.86 -19.59
C SER A 187 -10.50 2.96 -20.06
N GLN A 188 -11.52 2.76 -19.21
CA GLN A 188 -12.70 1.97 -19.56
C GLN A 188 -13.51 2.61 -20.72
N ASN A 189 -13.68 3.94 -20.73
CA ASN A 189 -14.41 4.62 -21.78
C ASN A 189 -13.62 4.68 -23.09
N VAL A 190 -12.29 4.76 -23.04
CA VAL A 190 -11.42 4.64 -24.23
C VAL A 190 -11.54 3.23 -24.81
N GLY A 191 -11.44 2.20 -23.99
CA GLY A 191 -11.61 0.81 -24.42
C GLY A 191 -13.00 0.53 -25.02
N ALA A 192 -14.05 1.14 -24.47
CA ALA A 192 -15.41 1.06 -24.97
C ALA A 192 -15.68 1.99 -26.19
N ARG A 193 -14.69 2.77 -26.65
CA ARG A 193 -14.80 3.79 -27.72
C ARG A 193 -15.86 4.86 -27.45
N LYS A 194 -16.14 5.18 -26.17
CA LYS A 194 -17.14 6.20 -25.75
C LYS A 194 -16.48 7.50 -25.30
N LEU A 195 -15.72 8.13 -26.19
CA LEU A 195 -14.88 9.30 -25.89
C LEU A 195 -15.67 10.49 -25.35
N GLU A 196 -16.93 10.67 -25.75
CA GLU A 196 -17.80 11.76 -25.27
C GLU A 196 -18.02 11.73 -23.74
N ARG A 197 -17.93 10.55 -23.11
CA ARG A 197 -18.10 10.40 -21.68
C ARG A 197 -16.90 10.89 -20.87
N ILE A 198 -15.70 10.87 -21.47
CA ILE A 198 -14.47 11.27 -20.81
C ILE A 198 -14.56 12.74 -20.35
N GLY A 199 -15.02 13.62 -21.21
CA GLY A 199 -15.19 15.05 -20.88
C GLY A 199 -16.20 15.28 -19.75
N LYS A 200 -17.27 14.49 -19.69
CA LYS A 200 -18.25 14.56 -18.59
C LYS A 200 -17.66 14.08 -17.27
N GLY A 201 -16.92 12.97 -17.30
CA GLY A 201 -16.24 12.43 -16.12
C GLY A 201 -15.18 13.37 -15.56
N LEU A 202 -14.39 14.02 -16.44
CA LEU A 202 -13.40 15.00 -16.04
C LEU A 202 -14.04 16.23 -15.36
N ARG A 203 -15.12 16.77 -15.94
CA ARG A 203 -15.85 17.90 -15.35
C ARG A 203 -16.45 17.53 -13.99
N ALA A 204 -17.02 16.34 -13.85
CA ALA A 204 -17.56 15.87 -12.58
C ALA A 204 -16.47 15.72 -11.53
N SER A 205 -15.29 15.21 -11.89
CA SER A 205 -14.19 15.09 -10.94
C SER A 205 -13.63 16.44 -10.49
N LEU A 206 -13.48 17.40 -11.42
CA LEU A 206 -13.06 18.76 -11.11
C LEU A 206 -14.06 19.53 -10.21
N SER A 207 -15.33 19.15 -10.22
CA SER A 207 -16.33 19.75 -9.33
C SER A 207 -16.34 19.15 -7.93
N LEU A 208 -15.67 18.02 -7.74
CA LEU A 208 -15.51 17.33 -6.45
C LEU A 208 -14.19 17.66 -5.74
N THR A 209 -13.25 18.27 -6.45
CA THR A 209 -11.95 18.73 -5.91
C THR A 209 -12.05 20.19 -5.45
#